data_35797049d35b11405f0ea1a047df2682
#
_entry.id   35797049d35b11405f0ea1a047df2682
#
_cell.length_a   1.000
_cell.length_b   1.000
_cell.length_c   1.000
_cell.angle_alpha   90.00
_cell.angle_beta   90.00
_cell.angle_gamma   90.00
#
_symmetry.space_group_name_H-M   'P 1'
#
loop_
_entity.id
_entity.type
_entity.pdbx_description
1 polymer ?
#
loop_
_entity_poly.entity_id
_entity_poly.type
_entity_poly.pdbx_seq_one_letter_code
_entity_poly.pdbx_strand_id
1 'polypeptide(L)'
;MSVSTSTRSAFRAATLTALAALAASLLTAPAAAASPARTSDPVQRQLDGLTRDGVAPGALAHVVKADGGARHYTSGAGNLATGSAVPRGGSVRIGSNTKAFTATVVLQLVGEGEVTLDGPVDAYLPGLLRGEGIDGRAITVRQLLQHTSGLPEYLDRQAVLTDPRRYYEPRELLDRALDRPADFAPGTRWAYSNTNYVVAGLLVQKVTGRPLGEEIRRRITDRAGLRHTYLPAPGDMTVRGRHPHGYHRLTADGPWRDYTDLDPSWGWAAGGMVSTDSDLNRFYRALFSGRLLAPAQLAEMRRTVPVDAEGAAPGTRYGLGVQSVPLSCGGRYWGHGGALPGFSTYGGVTSDGRAVNITATAVPDGRGAARAAAAVDVAFCR
;
A
#
# COMPACT_ATOMS: atom_id res chain seq x y z
N MET A 1 89.24 -5.43 7.12
CA MET A 1 89.85 -6.53 7.87
C MET A 1 89.14 -7.81 7.60
N SER A 2 89.79 -8.70 7.01
CA SER A 2 89.92 -10.17 6.95
C SER A 2 88.69 -10.85 6.32
N VAL A 3 88.87 -11.31 5.06
CA VAL A 3 89.62 -12.52 4.57
C VAL A 3 88.93 -13.79 5.09
N SER A 4 88.40 -14.65 4.31
CA SER A 4 88.99 -15.71 3.50
C SER A 4 88.02 -16.86 3.39
N THR A 5 87.73 -17.49 2.49
CA THR A 5 88.27 -18.42 1.42
C THR A 5 87.29 -19.60 1.31
N SER A 6 86.81 -19.84 0.13
CA SER A 6 87.13 -20.93 -0.76
C SER A 6 86.95 -22.35 -0.21
N THR A 7 86.07 -23.17 -0.86
CA THR A 7 86.61 -24.36 -1.60
C THR A 7 85.52 -24.95 -2.52
N ARG A 8 85.96 -25.27 -3.71
CA ARG A 8 85.27 -26.05 -4.78
C ARG A 8 85.38 -27.54 -4.46
N SER A 9 84.38 -28.30 -4.84
CA SER A 9 84.62 -29.66 -5.32
C SER A 9 83.46 -30.09 -6.26
N ALA A 10 83.90 -30.42 -7.46
CA ALA A 10 83.16 -31.06 -8.53
C ALA A 10 83.09 -32.56 -8.27
N PHE A 11 82.02 -33.21 -8.64
CA PHE A 11 82.01 -34.58 -9.17
C PHE A 11 80.73 -34.89 -9.98
N ARG A 12 80.93 -35.01 -11.25
CA ARG A 12 80.57 -36.06 -12.21
C ARG A 12 79.14 -36.55 -12.34
N ALA A 13 78.72 -36.45 -13.59
CA ALA A 13 77.57 -36.94 -14.27
C ALA A 13 77.31 -38.45 -14.09
N ALA A 14 75.99 -38.80 -14.05
CA ALA A 14 75.51 -40.08 -14.56
C ALA A 14 74.15 -39.84 -15.21
N THR A 15 74.11 -40.00 -16.50
CA THR A 15 72.91 -40.03 -17.35
C THR A 15 72.18 -41.38 -17.12
N LEU A 16 70.89 -41.29 -16.75
CA LEU A 16 69.99 -42.44 -16.85
C LEU A 16 68.71 -41.98 -17.54
N THR A 17 68.54 -42.39 -18.77
CA THR A 17 67.35 -42.29 -19.61
C THR A 17 66.27 -43.22 -19.06
N ALA A 18 65.17 -42.66 -18.56
CA ALA A 18 63.95 -43.41 -18.29
C ALA A 18 62.83 -42.90 -19.19
N LEU A 19 62.42 -43.73 -20.15
CA LEU A 19 61.20 -43.55 -20.93
C LEU A 19 60.01 -43.63 -19.96
N ALA A 20 59.24 -42.51 -19.74
CA ALA A 20 57.95 -42.53 -19.08
C ALA A 20 56.88 -42.41 -20.16
N ALA A 21 56.10 -43.46 -20.33
CA ALA A 21 54.90 -43.49 -21.15
C ALA A 21 53.82 -42.60 -20.49
N LEU A 22 53.43 -41.52 -21.15
CA LEU A 22 52.26 -40.70 -20.75
C LEU A 22 51.00 -41.45 -21.13
N ALA A 23 50.33 -42.08 -20.16
CA ALA A 23 48.93 -42.50 -20.26
C ALA A 23 48.05 -41.27 -20.05
N ALA A 24 47.46 -40.72 -21.11
CA ALA A 24 46.44 -39.68 -21.05
C ALA A 24 45.14 -40.26 -20.51
N SER A 25 44.92 -40.15 -19.22
CA SER A 25 43.62 -40.40 -18.60
C SER A 25 42.67 -39.26 -18.95
N LEU A 26 41.80 -39.46 -19.93
CA LEU A 26 40.62 -38.60 -20.18
C LEU A 26 39.70 -38.71 -19.00
N LEU A 27 39.81 -37.79 -18.01
CA LEU A 27 38.81 -37.53 -17.01
C LEU A 27 37.58 -36.89 -17.69
N THR A 28 36.61 -37.70 -18.06
CA THR A 28 35.27 -37.23 -18.39
C THR A 28 34.64 -36.65 -17.12
N ALA A 29 34.68 -35.33 -16.96
CA ALA A 29 33.89 -34.65 -15.93
C ALA A 29 32.43 -35.00 -16.16
N PRO A 30 31.68 -35.47 -15.12
CA PRO A 30 30.24 -35.64 -15.28
C PRO A 30 29.65 -34.28 -15.64
N ALA A 31 28.91 -34.23 -16.76
CA ALA A 31 28.13 -33.06 -17.13
C ALA A 31 27.20 -32.78 -15.94
N ALA A 32 27.42 -31.66 -15.24
CA ALA A 32 26.50 -31.18 -14.22
C ALA A 32 25.13 -31.07 -14.88
N ALA A 33 24.21 -31.96 -14.52
CA ALA A 33 22.82 -31.88 -14.94
C ALA A 33 22.32 -30.49 -14.53
N ALA A 34 22.05 -29.65 -15.51
CA ALA A 34 21.43 -28.34 -15.27
C ALA A 34 20.15 -28.63 -14.46
N SER A 35 20.12 -28.19 -13.21
CA SER A 35 18.90 -28.24 -12.40
C SER A 35 17.80 -27.64 -13.24
N PRO A 36 16.61 -28.27 -13.37
CA PRO A 36 15.51 -27.72 -14.13
C PRO A 36 15.27 -26.31 -13.63
N ALA A 37 15.28 -25.34 -14.55
CA ALA A 37 14.99 -23.95 -14.23
C ALA A 37 13.70 -23.94 -13.42
N ARG A 38 13.76 -23.62 -12.12
CA ARG A 38 12.58 -23.45 -11.29
C ARG A 38 11.71 -22.45 -12.00
N THR A 39 10.56 -22.90 -12.51
CA THR A 39 9.58 -21.98 -13.10
C THR A 39 9.31 -20.92 -12.04
N SER A 40 9.71 -19.69 -12.28
CA SER A 40 9.61 -18.61 -11.30
C SER A 40 8.15 -18.52 -10.84
N ASP A 41 7.95 -18.35 -9.53
CA ASP A 41 6.63 -18.16 -8.93
C ASP A 41 5.90 -17.06 -9.70
N PRO A 42 4.65 -17.26 -10.11
CA PRO A 42 3.96 -16.31 -10.94
C PRO A 42 3.68 -14.95 -10.26
N VAL A 43 3.52 -14.91 -8.93
CA VAL A 43 3.46 -13.63 -8.22
C VAL A 43 4.81 -12.89 -8.38
N GLN A 44 5.93 -13.62 -8.23
CA GLN A 44 7.25 -13.05 -8.46
C GLN A 44 7.39 -12.52 -9.90
N ARG A 45 6.93 -13.30 -10.91
CA ARG A 45 6.96 -12.83 -12.32
C ARG A 45 6.16 -11.54 -12.54
N GLN A 46 4.99 -11.38 -11.86
CA GLN A 46 4.22 -10.15 -11.92
C GLN A 46 4.99 -8.96 -11.34
N LEU A 47 5.59 -9.12 -10.16
CA LEU A 47 6.40 -8.05 -9.57
C LEU A 47 7.61 -7.69 -10.43
N ASP A 48 8.33 -8.72 -10.94
CA ASP A 48 9.47 -8.51 -11.84
C ASP A 48 9.06 -7.80 -13.14
N GLY A 49 7.84 -8.05 -13.61
CA GLY A 49 7.25 -7.31 -14.72
C GLY A 49 7.04 -5.83 -14.41
N LEU A 50 6.53 -5.49 -13.21
CA LEU A 50 6.34 -4.09 -12.82
C LEU A 50 7.65 -3.30 -12.82
N THR A 51 8.73 -3.92 -12.36
CA THR A 51 10.04 -3.22 -12.26
C THR A 51 10.80 -3.22 -13.58
N ARG A 52 10.83 -4.34 -14.30
CA ARG A 52 11.52 -4.47 -15.59
C ARG A 52 10.94 -3.53 -16.66
N ASP A 53 9.61 -3.38 -16.67
CA ASP A 53 8.90 -2.59 -17.67
C ASP A 53 8.76 -1.12 -17.25
N GLY A 54 9.49 -0.69 -16.20
CA GLY A 54 9.60 0.69 -15.78
C GLY A 54 8.33 1.29 -15.14
N VAL A 55 7.38 0.44 -14.72
CA VAL A 55 6.16 0.88 -14.01
C VAL A 55 6.52 1.49 -12.65
N ALA A 56 7.48 0.89 -11.94
CA ALA A 56 8.01 1.41 -10.69
C ALA A 56 9.47 0.97 -10.50
N PRO A 57 10.30 1.74 -9.77
CA PRO A 57 11.65 1.32 -9.42
C PRO A 57 11.69 0.05 -8.57
N GLY A 58 10.74 -0.13 -7.68
CA GLY A 58 10.63 -1.28 -6.80
C GLY A 58 9.19 -1.73 -6.60
N ALA A 59 9.04 -2.99 -6.22
CA ALA A 59 7.75 -3.57 -5.85
C ALA A 59 7.92 -4.56 -4.70
N LEU A 60 6.92 -4.65 -3.84
CA LEU A 60 6.85 -5.63 -2.76
C LEU A 60 5.43 -6.18 -2.65
N ALA A 61 5.31 -7.40 -2.10
CA ALA A 61 4.03 -8.01 -1.86
C ALA A 61 4.07 -8.95 -0.65
N HIS A 62 2.91 -9.12 -0.04
CA HIS A 62 2.67 -10.16 0.94
C HIS A 62 1.40 -10.94 0.57
N VAL A 63 1.52 -12.25 0.44
CA VAL A 63 0.44 -13.16 0.08
C VAL A 63 0.22 -14.14 1.21
N VAL A 64 -1.02 -14.29 1.64
CA VAL A 64 -1.47 -15.30 2.61
C VAL A 64 -2.47 -16.21 1.92
N LYS A 65 -2.20 -17.52 1.95
CA LYS A 65 -3.06 -18.55 1.40
C LYS A 65 -4.19 -18.93 2.37
N ALA A 66 -5.16 -19.69 1.88
CA ALA A 66 -6.27 -20.18 2.69
C ALA A 66 -5.80 -21.10 3.85
N ASP A 67 -4.73 -21.87 3.65
CA ASP A 67 -4.10 -22.73 4.67
C ASP A 67 -3.29 -21.94 5.73
N GLY A 68 -3.21 -20.62 5.58
CA GLY A 68 -2.44 -19.73 6.45
C GLY A 68 -0.97 -19.57 6.06
N GLY A 69 -0.48 -20.30 5.06
CA GLY A 69 0.87 -20.14 4.53
C GLY A 69 1.07 -18.72 3.97
N ALA A 70 2.17 -18.06 4.38
CA ALA A 70 2.43 -16.66 4.01
C ALA A 70 3.78 -16.49 3.33
N ARG A 71 3.85 -15.61 2.36
CA ARG A 71 5.08 -15.33 1.61
C ARG A 71 5.24 -13.85 1.27
N HIS A 72 6.47 -13.35 1.43
CA HIS A 72 6.89 -12.04 0.96
C HIS A 72 7.58 -12.15 -0.39
N TYR A 73 7.31 -11.19 -1.26
CA TYR A 73 7.94 -11.03 -2.57
C TYR A 73 8.50 -9.62 -2.68
N THR A 74 9.61 -9.46 -3.37
CA THR A 74 10.20 -8.14 -3.67
C THR A 74 10.82 -8.17 -5.05
N SER A 75 10.84 -7.03 -5.74
CA SER A 75 11.48 -6.86 -7.03
C SER A 75 12.07 -5.44 -7.15
N GLY A 76 13.11 -5.29 -7.95
CA GLY A 76 13.72 -4.00 -8.27
C GLY A 76 14.53 -3.38 -7.14
N ALA A 77 14.72 -2.05 -7.24
CA ALA A 77 15.51 -1.24 -6.33
C ALA A 77 14.64 -0.60 -5.23
N GLY A 78 15.08 -0.73 -3.99
CA GLY A 78 14.49 -0.06 -2.84
C GLY A 78 14.96 1.39 -2.70
N ASN A 79 16.18 1.69 -3.20
CA ASN A 79 16.71 3.04 -3.28
C ASN A 79 17.53 3.18 -4.56
N LEU A 80 17.12 4.09 -5.45
CA LEU A 80 17.78 4.30 -6.74
C LEU A 80 19.17 4.93 -6.60
N ALA A 81 19.43 5.73 -5.56
CA ALA A 81 20.71 6.38 -5.35
C ALA A 81 21.79 5.39 -4.90
N THR A 82 21.43 4.36 -4.14
CA THR A 82 22.37 3.37 -3.59
C THR A 82 22.31 2.02 -4.32
N GLY A 83 21.26 1.78 -5.12
CA GLY A 83 20.99 0.47 -5.75
C GLY A 83 20.56 -0.61 -4.75
N SER A 84 20.29 -0.27 -3.48
CA SER A 84 19.87 -1.26 -2.49
C SER A 84 18.54 -1.92 -2.84
N ALA A 85 18.41 -3.20 -2.52
CA ALA A 85 17.20 -3.98 -2.81
C ALA A 85 16.00 -3.50 -1.97
N VAL A 86 14.80 -3.73 -2.47
CA VAL A 86 13.55 -3.52 -1.71
C VAL A 86 13.55 -4.39 -0.45
N PRO A 87 13.40 -3.81 0.76
CA PRO A 87 13.39 -4.59 2.00
C PRO A 87 12.11 -5.44 2.10
N ARG A 88 12.27 -6.73 2.42
CA ARG A 88 11.13 -7.61 2.68
C ARG A 88 10.33 -7.11 3.87
N GLY A 89 9.01 -6.97 3.68
CA GLY A 89 8.12 -6.44 4.72
C GLY A 89 8.40 -4.99 5.08
N GLY A 90 8.99 -4.22 4.17
CA GLY A 90 9.25 -2.80 4.36
C GLY A 90 7.97 -2.00 4.61
N SER A 91 8.11 -0.94 5.40
CA SER A 91 7.03 0.03 5.64
C SER A 91 6.82 0.89 4.41
N VAL A 92 5.57 1.19 4.09
CA VAL A 92 5.17 2.00 2.94
C VAL A 92 4.04 2.95 3.33
N ARG A 93 3.91 4.06 2.64
CA ARG A 93 2.72 4.89 2.76
C ARG A 93 1.57 4.21 2.00
N ILE A 94 0.44 4.01 2.69
CA ILE A 94 -0.65 3.17 2.18
C ILE A 94 -1.77 3.95 1.50
N GLY A 95 -1.63 5.28 1.44
CA GLY A 95 -2.63 6.12 0.78
C GLY A 95 -4.05 5.81 1.24
N SER A 96 -4.96 5.73 0.31
CA SER A 96 -6.40 5.56 0.59
C SER A 96 -6.81 4.26 1.29
N ASN A 97 -5.90 3.29 1.52
CA ASN A 97 -6.18 2.21 2.47
C ASN A 97 -6.50 2.76 3.88
N THR A 98 -6.02 3.97 4.21
CA THR A 98 -6.36 4.72 5.44
C THR A 98 -7.87 4.82 5.65
N LYS A 99 -8.65 4.94 4.56
CA LYS A 99 -10.11 5.05 4.63
C LYS A 99 -10.77 3.86 5.32
N ALA A 100 -10.27 2.66 5.08
CA ALA A 100 -10.79 1.46 5.73
C ALA A 100 -10.59 1.52 7.26
N PHE A 101 -9.47 2.08 7.72
CA PHE A 101 -9.20 2.28 9.15
C PHE A 101 -10.13 3.35 9.74
N THR A 102 -10.25 4.50 9.11
CA THR A 102 -11.15 5.59 9.54
C THR A 102 -12.60 5.11 9.59
N ALA A 103 -13.08 4.43 8.54
CA ALA A 103 -14.43 3.86 8.50
C ALA A 103 -14.65 2.81 9.59
N THR A 104 -13.66 1.98 9.88
CA THR A 104 -13.74 0.98 10.97
C THR A 104 -13.94 1.66 12.31
N VAL A 105 -13.21 2.76 12.60
CA VAL A 105 -13.42 3.54 13.84
C VAL A 105 -14.83 4.12 13.91
N VAL A 106 -15.30 4.76 12.82
CA VAL A 106 -16.68 5.30 12.78
C VAL A 106 -17.72 4.21 13.01
N LEU A 107 -17.55 3.04 12.38
CA LEU A 107 -18.49 1.92 12.56
C LEU A 107 -18.42 1.31 13.97
N GLN A 108 -17.29 1.34 14.66
CA GLN A 108 -17.21 0.98 16.08
C GLN A 108 -18.00 1.97 16.94
N LEU A 109 -17.88 3.28 16.67
CA LEU A 109 -18.69 4.30 17.37
C LEU A 109 -20.18 4.13 17.08
N VAL A 110 -20.56 3.67 15.88
CA VAL A 110 -21.95 3.28 15.58
C VAL A 110 -22.37 2.08 16.44
N GLY A 111 -21.53 1.08 16.59
CA GLY A 111 -21.83 -0.07 17.45
C GLY A 111 -21.92 0.27 18.93
N GLU A 112 -21.26 1.32 19.37
CA GLU A 112 -21.28 1.89 20.72
C GLU A 112 -22.49 2.82 20.96
N GLY A 113 -23.26 3.16 19.90
CA GLY A 113 -24.39 4.07 19.97
C GLY A 113 -24.03 5.56 19.96
N GLU A 114 -22.75 5.89 19.83
CA GLU A 114 -22.23 7.26 19.82
C GLU A 114 -22.47 7.96 18.46
N VAL A 115 -22.61 7.20 17.39
CA VAL A 115 -22.84 7.69 16.03
C VAL A 115 -23.98 6.92 15.37
N THR A 116 -24.84 7.63 14.65
CA THR A 116 -25.91 7.05 13.81
C THR A 116 -25.52 7.18 12.34
N LEU A 117 -25.44 6.06 11.61
CA LEU A 117 -25.02 6.05 10.20
C LEU A 117 -25.90 6.93 9.31
N ASP A 118 -27.20 6.88 9.51
CA ASP A 118 -28.19 7.61 8.71
C ASP A 118 -28.58 8.95 9.35
N GLY A 119 -27.91 9.33 10.44
CA GLY A 119 -28.03 10.65 11.07
C GLY A 119 -27.23 11.72 10.28
N PRO A 120 -27.68 12.98 10.35
CA PRO A 120 -27.01 14.08 9.68
C PRO A 120 -25.63 14.37 10.32
N VAL A 121 -24.65 14.71 9.50
CA VAL A 121 -23.30 15.11 9.95
C VAL A 121 -23.37 16.32 10.89
N ASP A 122 -24.33 17.22 10.65
CA ASP A 122 -24.53 18.44 11.44
C ASP A 122 -24.85 18.16 12.91
N ALA A 123 -25.41 16.98 13.24
CA ALA A 123 -25.65 16.58 14.63
C ALA A 123 -24.35 16.42 15.45
N TYR A 124 -23.24 16.08 14.78
CA TYR A 124 -21.93 15.90 15.40
C TYR A 124 -21.00 17.09 15.19
N LEU A 125 -21.12 17.73 14.03
CA LEU A 125 -20.28 18.83 13.57
C LEU A 125 -21.15 20.03 13.14
N PRO A 126 -21.86 20.66 14.10
CA PRO A 126 -22.82 21.70 13.78
C PRO A 126 -22.18 22.88 13.06
N GLY A 127 -22.77 23.29 11.93
CA GLY A 127 -22.29 24.38 11.13
C GLY A 127 -21.02 24.15 10.33
N LEU A 128 -20.37 22.97 10.42
CA LEU A 128 -19.11 22.71 9.75
C LEU A 128 -19.25 22.65 8.22
N LEU A 129 -20.29 21.95 7.74
CA LEU A 129 -20.58 21.80 6.31
C LEU A 129 -21.60 22.82 5.86
N ARG A 130 -21.12 23.93 5.30
CA ARG A 130 -21.93 25.00 4.71
C ARG A 130 -21.23 25.54 3.47
N GLY A 131 -21.94 25.61 2.35
CA GLY A 131 -21.46 26.09 1.07
C GLY A 131 -22.55 26.08 0.02
N GLU A 132 -22.24 26.42 -1.21
CA GLU A 132 -23.17 26.38 -2.32
C GLU A 132 -23.63 24.94 -2.60
N GLY A 133 -24.90 24.62 -2.33
CA GLY A 133 -25.45 23.27 -2.43
C GLY A 133 -24.94 22.30 -1.34
N ILE A 134 -24.16 22.77 -0.34
CA ILE A 134 -23.60 21.97 0.74
C ILE A 134 -24.29 22.32 2.05
N ASP A 135 -24.97 21.33 2.66
CA ASP A 135 -25.60 21.45 3.97
C ASP A 135 -25.39 20.15 4.77
N GLY A 136 -24.67 20.26 5.89
CA GLY A 136 -24.43 19.12 6.79
C GLY A 136 -25.68 18.51 7.39
N ARG A 137 -26.81 19.21 7.37
CA ARG A 137 -28.13 18.69 7.80
C ARG A 137 -28.73 17.70 6.79
N ALA A 138 -28.32 17.79 5.52
CA ALA A 138 -28.79 16.92 4.43
C ALA A 138 -27.81 15.77 4.12
N ILE A 139 -26.57 15.82 4.64
CA ILE A 139 -25.54 14.81 4.41
C ILE A 139 -25.48 13.87 5.62
N THR A 140 -25.61 12.55 5.39
CA THR A 140 -25.51 11.54 6.45
C THR A 140 -24.06 11.03 6.61
N VAL A 141 -23.76 10.45 7.78
CA VAL A 141 -22.47 9.78 8.04
C VAL A 141 -22.24 8.63 7.04
N ARG A 142 -23.28 7.86 6.71
CA ARG A 142 -23.22 6.82 5.66
C ARG A 142 -22.75 7.38 4.33
N GLN A 143 -23.30 8.50 3.89
CA GLN A 143 -22.98 9.12 2.63
C GLN A 143 -21.52 9.62 2.56
N LEU A 144 -20.95 10.07 3.69
CA LEU A 144 -19.51 10.33 3.77
C LEU A 144 -18.70 9.05 3.51
N LEU A 145 -18.96 7.98 4.29
CA LEU A 145 -18.15 6.76 4.19
C LEU A 145 -18.29 6.05 2.84
N GLN A 146 -19.41 6.26 2.15
CA GLN A 146 -19.75 5.62 0.86
C GLN A 146 -19.44 6.48 -0.37
N HIS A 147 -18.97 7.72 -0.21
CA HIS A 147 -18.74 8.68 -1.30
C HIS A 147 -20.02 9.04 -2.10
N THR A 148 -21.14 9.20 -1.40
CA THR A 148 -22.42 9.61 -1.98
C THR A 148 -22.93 10.93 -1.40
N SER A 149 -22.07 11.70 -0.75
CA SER A 149 -22.41 12.98 -0.10
C SER A 149 -22.54 14.16 -1.08
N GLY A 150 -21.89 14.12 -2.25
CA GLY A 150 -21.77 15.25 -3.16
C GLY A 150 -20.71 16.28 -2.75
N LEU A 151 -19.93 16.05 -1.69
CA LEU A 151 -18.84 16.94 -1.29
C LEU A 151 -17.73 16.95 -2.34
N PRO A 152 -17.31 18.14 -2.84
CA PRO A 152 -16.27 18.25 -3.85
C PRO A 152 -14.91 17.81 -3.29
N GLU A 153 -14.02 17.40 -4.19
CA GLU A 153 -12.65 16.97 -3.87
C GLU A 153 -11.77 18.18 -3.53
N TYR A 154 -11.12 18.20 -2.36
CA TYR A 154 -10.18 19.25 -1.97
C TYR A 154 -8.79 19.08 -2.58
N LEU A 155 -8.43 17.85 -2.97
CA LEU A 155 -7.06 17.49 -3.30
C LEU A 155 -6.59 18.12 -4.61
N ASP A 156 -5.65 19.03 -4.49
CA ASP A 156 -4.82 19.50 -5.59
C ASP A 156 -3.51 18.70 -5.63
N ARG A 157 -3.47 17.72 -6.54
CA ARG A 157 -2.28 16.85 -6.70
C ARG A 157 -1.05 17.64 -7.13
N GLN A 158 -1.23 18.68 -7.94
CA GLN A 158 -0.12 19.50 -8.41
C GLN A 158 0.51 20.28 -7.26
N ALA A 159 -0.31 20.84 -6.35
CA ALA A 159 0.20 21.52 -5.16
C ALA A 159 1.05 20.58 -4.28
N VAL A 160 0.59 19.33 -4.06
CA VAL A 160 1.35 18.32 -3.30
C VAL A 160 2.67 17.96 -3.99
N LEU A 161 2.70 17.86 -5.32
CA LEU A 161 3.92 17.55 -6.07
C LEU A 161 4.91 18.73 -6.08
N THR A 162 4.41 19.95 -6.01
CA THR A 162 5.23 21.17 -6.03
C THR A 162 5.86 21.45 -4.67
N ASP A 163 5.08 21.27 -3.59
CA ASP A 163 5.55 21.42 -2.21
C ASP A 163 5.17 20.20 -1.35
N PRO A 164 5.93 19.10 -1.48
CA PRO A 164 5.59 17.85 -0.80
C PRO A 164 5.80 17.89 0.71
N ARG A 165 6.46 18.92 1.24
CA ARG A 165 6.73 19.07 2.67
C ARG A 165 5.78 20.00 3.39
N ARG A 166 4.85 20.61 2.66
CA ARG A 166 3.84 21.50 3.24
C ARG A 166 2.92 20.70 4.17
N TYR A 167 2.79 21.19 5.40
CA TYR A 167 1.78 20.73 6.34
C TYR A 167 0.42 21.40 6.05
N TYR A 168 -0.66 20.63 6.18
CA TYR A 168 -2.04 21.06 6.02
C TYR A 168 -2.84 20.70 7.27
N GLU A 169 -3.51 21.69 7.85
CA GLU A 169 -4.52 21.43 8.87
C GLU A 169 -5.77 20.77 8.26
N PRO A 170 -6.42 19.82 8.94
CA PRO A 170 -7.63 19.19 8.42
C PRO A 170 -8.73 20.19 8.08
N ARG A 171 -8.82 21.29 8.83
CA ARG A 171 -9.77 22.37 8.54
C ARG A 171 -9.43 23.10 7.25
N GLU A 172 -8.16 23.40 6.98
CA GLU A 172 -7.71 24.02 5.72
C GLU A 172 -8.07 23.15 4.51
N LEU A 173 -7.92 21.82 4.63
CA LEU A 173 -8.32 20.90 3.56
C LEU A 173 -9.82 20.97 3.29
N LEU A 174 -10.63 21.03 4.35
CA LEU A 174 -12.08 21.13 4.23
C LEU A 174 -12.49 22.47 3.61
N ASP A 175 -11.90 23.60 4.06
CA ASP A 175 -12.22 24.93 3.54
C ASP A 175 -12.00 25.00 2.03
N ARG A 176 -10.92 24.43 1.49
CA ARG A 176 -10.67 24.30 0.05
C ARG A 176 -11.77 23.56 -0.72
N ALA A 177 -12.41 22.57 -0.09
CA ALA A 177 -13.55 21.90 -0.69
C ALA A 177 -14.80 22.77 -0.64
N LEU A 178 -15.05 23.44 0.49
CA LEU A 178 -16.24 24.26 0.71
C LEU A 178 -16.26 25.57 -0.11
N ASP A 179 -15.11 26.01 -0.64
CA ASP A 179 -15.01 27.11 -1.60
C ASP A 179 -15.58 26.75 -2.99
N ARG A 180 -16.02 25.50 -3.19
CA ARG A 180 -16.60 24.98 -4.43
C ARG A 180 -18.04 24.52 -4.20
N PRO A 181 -18.91 24.63 -5.21
CA PRO A 181 -20.27 24.09 -5.10
C PRO A 181 -20.26 22.56 -4.95
N ALA A 182 -21.34 22.02 -4.38
CA ALA A 182 -21.56 20.58 -4.33
C ALA A 182 -21.51 19.95 -5.74
N ASP A 183 -20.84 18.82 -5.90
CA ASP A 183 -20.77 18.11 -7.18
C ASP A 183 -22.14 17.51 -7.59
N PHE A 184 -23.01 17.19 -6.60
CA PHE A 184 -24.37 16.68 -6.78
C PHE A 184 -25.13 16.67 -5.44
N ALA A 185 -26.43 16.51 -5.50
CA ALA A 185 -27.27 16.38 -4.30
C ALA A 185 -26.96 15.07 -3.53
N PRO A 186 -26.88 15.09 -2.18
CA PRO A 186 -26.54 13.93 -1.37
C PRO A 186 -27.41 12.71 -1.69
N GLY A 187 -26.77 11.54 -1.87
CA GLY A 187 -27.42 10.26 -2.16
C GLY A 187 -27.76 9.99 -3.62
N THR A 188 -27.60 10.96 -4.54
CA THR A 188 -28.05 10.80 -5.94
C THR A 188 -27.02 10.11 -6.84
N ARG A 189 -25.73 10.21 -6.51
CA ARG A 189 -24.62 9.60 -7.28
C ARG A 189 -23.51 9.14 -6.37
N TRP A 190 -22.59 8.35 -6.94
CA TRP A 190 -21.31 8.03 -6.34
C TRP A 190 -20.21 8.83 -7.03
N ALA A 191 -19.39 9.54 -6.26
CA ALA A 191 -18.15 10.12 -6.73
C ALA A 191 -17.11 10.15 -5.61
N TYR A 192 -15.94 9.63 -5.91
CA TYR A 192 -14.86 9.56 -4.94
C TYR A 192 -14.39 10.96 -4.54
N SER A 193 -14.39 11.25 -3.24
CA SER A 193 -13.88 12.51 -2.70
C SER A 193 -13.19 12.28 -1.36
N ASN A 194 -11.93 12.71 -1.25
CA ASN A 194 -11.17 12.64 -0.01
C ASN A 194 -11.75 13.53 1.10
N THR A 195 -12.47 14.59 0.73
CA THR A 195 -13.17 15.49 1.66
C THR A 195 -14.10 14.73 2.61
N ASN A 196 -14.76 13.70 2.13
CA ASN A 196 -15.62 12.83 2.96
C ASN A 196 -14.89 12.27 4.17
N TYR A 197 -13.65 11.85 3.98
CA TYR A 197 -12.86 11.21 5.04
C TYR A 197 -12.16 12.22 5.94
N VAL A 198 -11.88 13.42 5.46
CA VAL A 198 -11.49 14.53 6.34
C VAL A 198 -12.63 14.83 7.32
N VAL A 199 -13.86 14.94 6.83
CA VAL A 199 -15.05 15.14 7.69
C VAL A 199 -15.26 13.96 8.64
N ALA A 200 -15.12 12.71 8.18
CA ALA A 200 -15.22 11.52 9.03
C ALA A 200 -14.14 11.50 10.13
N GLY A 201 -12.91 11.93 9.84
CA GLY A 201 -11.85 12.08 10.83
C GLY A 201 -12.17 13.15 11.87
N LEU A 202 -12.68 14.31 11.45
CA LEU A 202 -13.14 15.37 12.35
C LEU A 202 -14.29 14.90 13.22
N LEU A 203 -15.22 14.11 12.68
CA LEU A 203 -16.34 13.50 13.42
C LEU A 203 -15.79 12.57 14.52
N VAL A 204 -14.84 11.69 14.20
CA VAL A 204 -14.20 10.81 15.20
C VAL A 204 -13.60 11.64 16.32
N GLN A 205 -12.80 12.67 16.01
CA GLN A 205 -12.18 13.52 17.03
C GLN A 205 -13.21 14.24 17.90
N LYS A 206 -14.30 14.73 17.29
CA LYS A 206 -15.38 15.43 18.01
C LYS A 206 -16.10 14.53 18.98
N VAL A 207 -16.48 13.32 18.53
CA VAL A 207 -17.27 12.36 19.33
C VAL A 207 -16.41 11.77 20.45
N THR A 208 -15.15 11.46 20.19
CA THR A 208 -14.27 10.78 21.18
C THR A 208 -13.48 11.72 22.07
N GLY A 209 -13.33 12.99 21.67
CA GLY A 209 -12.42 13.95 22.32
C GLY A 209 -10.95 13.60 22.18
N ARG A 210 -10.56 12.71 21.24
CA ARG A 210 -9.20 12.21 21.06
C ARG A 210 -8.72 12.40 19.62
N PRO A 211 -7.40 12.54 19.41
CA PRO A 211 -6.82 12.54 18.07
C PRO A 211 -7.16 11.24 17.31
N LEU A 212 -7.44 11.36 16.00
CA LEU A 212 -7.79 10.21 15.15
C LEU A 212 -6.71 9.10 15.19
N GLY A 213 -5.43 9.47 15.19
CA GLY A 213 -4.33 8.50 15.27
C GLY A 213 -4.34 7.68 16.56
N GLU A 214 -4.73 8.29 17.68
CA GLU A 214 -4.90 7.57 18.95
C GLU A 214 -6.08 6.59 18.89
N GLU A 215 -7.22 6.99 18.33
CA GLU A 215 -8.38 6.12 18.18
C GLU A 215 -8.08 4.94 17.23
N ILE A 216 -7.40 5.17 16.10
CA ILE A 216 -6.93 4.09 15.23
C ILE A 216 -6.01 3.14 16.00
N ARG A 217 -5.05 3.66 16.78
CA ARG A 217 -4.12 2.83 17.54
C ARG A 217 -4.86 1.96 18.54
N ARG A 218 -5.66 2.54 19.42
CA ARG A 218 -6.37 1.82 20.51
C ARG A 218 -7.40 0.83 19.99
N ARG A 219 -8.14 1.22 18.96
CA ARG A 219 -9.29 0.46 18.46
C ARG A 219 -8.91 -0.59 17.42
N ILE A 220 -7.81 -0.37 16.68
CA ILE A 220 -7.47 -1.22 15.55
C ILE A 220 -6.05 -1.79 15.69
N THR A 221 -4.99 -0.94 15.70
CA THR A 221 -3.63 -1.47 15.56
C THR A 221 -3.20 -2.29 16.77
N ASP A 222 -3.50 -1.86 17.98
CA ASP A 222 -3.21 -2.60 19.21
C ASP A 222 -4.02 -3.93 19.25
N ARG A 223 -5.31 -3.88 18.88
CA ARG A 223 -6.20 -5.06 18.92
C ARG A 223 -5.86 -6.11 17.85
N ALA A 224 -5.44 -5.68 16.68
CA ALA A 224 -5.07 -6.58 15.57
C ALA A 224 -3.58 -6.92 15.53
N GLY A 225 -2.75 -6.36 16.44
CA GLY A 225 -1.32 -6.58 16.52
C GLY A 225 -0.56 -6.05 15.29
N LEU A 226 -0.93 -4.87 14.80
CA LEU A 226 -0.32 -4.21 13.63
C LEU A 226 0.85 -3.35 14.10
N ARG A 227 2.05 -3.92 14.14
CA ARG A 227 3.21 -3.30 14.78
C ARG A 227 3.89 -2.22 13.94
N HIS A 228 3.60 -2.19 12.64
CA HIS A 228 4.20 -1.27 11.68
C HIS A 228 3.16 -0.34 11.04
N THR A 229 1.97 -0.23 11.65
CA THR A 229 0.85 0.55 11.14
C THR A 229 0.55 1.71 12.06
N TYR A 230 0.56 2.93 11.51
CA TYR A 230 0.29 4.14 12.28
C TYR A 230 -0.19 5.29 11.38
N LEU A 231 -0.91 6.24 11.96
CA LEU A 231 -1.12 7.56 11.37
C LEU A 231 -0.01 8.46 11.91
N PRO A 232 0.86 9.04 11.05
CA PRO A 232 1.91 9.96 11.49
C PRO A 232 1.32 11.15 12.27
N ALA A 233 2.08 11.63 13.24
CA ALA A 233 1.74 12.87 13.94
C ALA A 233 1.83 14.07 12.97
N PRO A 234 1.15 15.20 13.26
CA PRO A 234 1.28 16.42 12.49
C PRO A 234 2.77 16.80 12.27
N GLY A 235 3.16 17.02 11.00
CA GLY A 235 4.53 17.35 10.61
C GLY A 235 5.54 16.19 10.63
N ASP A 236 5.15 14.97 11.02
CA ASP A 236 6.03 13.79 10.98
C ASP A 236 6.05 13.18 9.57
N MET A 237 7.08 13.51 8.82
CA MET A 237 7.32 12.99 7.46
C MET A 237 8.05 11.64 7.45
N THR A 238 8.47 11.12 8.61
CA THR A 238 9.32 9.94 8.71
C THR A 238 8.53 8.65 8.43
N VAL A 239 9.07 7.78 7.59
CA VAL A 239 8.63 6.40 7.47
C VAL A 239 9.46 5.54 8.41
N ARG A 240 8.85 5.06 9.49
CA ARG A 240 9.56 4.32 10.55
C ARG A 240 9.96 2.93 10.12
N GLY A 241 11.14 2.49 10.53
CA GLY A 241 11.69 1.18 10.24
C GLY A 241 12.28 1.06 8.83
N ARG A 242 12.56 -0.19 8.41
CA ARG A 242 13.08 -0.43 7.05
C ARG A 242 11.99 -0.16 6.03
N HIS A 243 12.30 0.61 5.00
CA HIS A 243 11.36 0.98 3.94
C HIS A 243 12.09 1.16 2.62
N PRO A 244 11.41 0.93 1.49
CA PRO A 244 11.90 1.38 0.19
C PRO A 244 11.64 2.87 0.04
N HIS A 245 12.42 3.54 -0.80
CA HIS A 245 12.11 4.89 -1.23
C HIS A 245 10.93 4.90 -2.20
N GLY A 246 10.12 5.94 -2.14
CA GLY A 246 8.98 6.16 -3.02
C GLY A 246 9.31 7.19 -4.09
N TYR A 247 8.95 6.90 -5.34
CA TYR A 247 9.34 7.71 -6.49
C TYR A 247 8.14 8.21 -7.28
N HIS A 248 8.29 9.37 -7.90
CA HIS A 248 7.30 9.91 -8.82
C HIS A 248 7.99 10.52 -10.04
N ARG A 249 7.34 10.44 -11.21
CA ARG A 249 7.72 11.14 -12.44
C ARG A 249 6.72 12.26 -12.69
N LEU A 250 7.20 13.44 -13.00
CA LEU A 250 6.33 14.56 -13.36
C LEU A 250 5.80 14.45 -14.80
N THR A 251 6.55 13.74 -15.66
CA THR A 251 6.16 13.40 -17.03
C THR A 251 6.45 11.92 -17.27
N ALA A 252 5.77 11.28 -18.22
CA ALA A 252 5.89 9.84 -18.49
C ALA A 252 7.34 9.38 -18.69
N ASP A 253 8.14 10.18 -19.42
CA ASP A 253 9.53 9.86 -19.75
C ASP A 253 10.54 10.62 -18.86
N GLY A 254 10.04 11.35 -17.85
CA GLY A 254 10.88 12.15 -16.95
C GLY A 254 11.67 11.29 -15.97
N PRO A 255 12.69 11.87 -15.31
CA PRO A 255 13.45 11.18 -14.29
C PRO A 255 12.60 10.87 -13.06
N TRP A 256 12.92 9.77 -12.38
CA TRP A 256 12.37 9.46 -11.07
C TRP A 256 12.87 10.49 -10.05
N ARG A 257 11.93 11.09 -9.32
CA ARG A 257 12.19 11.96 -8.17
C ARG A 257 11.76 11.24 -6.90
N ASP A 258 12.53 11.41 -5.84
CA ASP A 258 12.24 10.82 -4.53
C ASP A 258 11.20 11.65 -3.79
N TYR A 259 10.12 11.00 -3.37
CA TYR A 259 9.01 11.55 -2.59
C TYR A 259 8.81 10.80 -1.27
N THR A 260 9.85 10.10 -0.79
CA THR A 260 9.79 9.36 0.48
C THR A 260 9.44 10.28 1.64
N ASP A 261 10.11 11.44 1.70
CA ASP A 261 9.96 12.44 2.74
C ASP A 261 8.90 13.49 2.37
N LEU A 262 7.65 13.05 2.24
CA LEU A 262 6.51 13.97 2.06
C LEU A 262 5.71 14.10 3.36
N ASP A 263 5.13 15.28 3.60
CA ASP A 263 4.18 15.46 4.70
C ASP A 263 2.85 14.78 4.36
N PRO A 264 2.38 13.82 5.18
CA PRO A 264 1.16 13.07 4.87
C PRO A 264 -0.13 13.79 5.29
N SER A 265 -0.05 15.01 5.84
CA SER A 265 -1.21 15.74 6.39
C SER A 265 -2.27 16.04 5.35
N TRP A 266 -1.88 16.29 4.10
CA TRP A 266 -2.84 16.48 3.01
C TRP A 266 -3.73 15.24 2.77
N GLY A 267 -3.27 14.04 3.15
CA GLY A 267 -4.06 12.80 3.10
C GLY A 267 -4.80 12.51 4.40
N TRP A 268 -4.17 12.84 5.52
CA TRP A 268 -4.66 12.65 6.90
C TRP A 268 -5.59 11.43 7.05
N ALA A 269 -6.86 11.64 7.45
CA ALA A 269 -7.88 10.60 7.64
C ALA A 269 -8.28 9.87 6.33
N ALA A 270 -7.98 10.46 5.18
CA ALA A 270 -8.28 9.91 3.86
C ALA A 270 -7.11 9.12 3.25
N GLY A 271 -5.83 9.38 3.68
CA GLY A 271 -4.69 8.82 2.98
C GLY A 271 -3.34 8.88 3.69
N GLY A 272 -3.27 9.34 4.94
CA GLY A 272 -2.01 9.69 5.59
C GLY A 272 -1.26 8.55 6.29
N MET A 273 -1.80 7.33 6.37
CA MET A 273 -1.19 6.25 7.16
C MET A 273 0.02 5.61 6.49
N VAL A 274 0.88 5.05 7.35
CA VAL A 274 1.97 4.12 7.00
C VAL A 274 1.62 2.73 7.50
N SER A 275 1.99 1.70 6.73
CA SER A 275 1.82 0.29 7.09
C SER A 275 2.84 -0.59 6.34
N THR A 276 2.70 -1.90 6.46
CA THR A 276 3.35 -2.92 5.62
C THR A 276 2.28 -3.76 4.92
N ASP A 277 2.60 -4.40 3.79
CA ASP A 277 1.67 -5.31 3.11
C ASP A 277 1.21 -6.45 4.04
N SER A 278 2.07 -6.90 4.97
CA SER A 278 1.71 -7.93 5.93
C SER A 278 0.75 -7.44 7.01
N ASP A 279 0.90 -6.19 7.49
CA ASP A 279 -0.03 -5.61 8.45
C ASP A 279 -1.37 -5.27 7.78
N LEU A 280 -1.38 -4.81 6.52
CA LEU A 280 -2.62 -4.63 5.74
C LEU A 280 -3.37 -5.95 5.59
N ASN A 281 -2.69 -7.05 5.24
CA ASN A 281 -3.30 -8.38 5.18
C ASN A 281 -3.89 -8.79 6.53
N ARG A 282 -3.17 -8.54 7.63
CA ARG A 282 -3.64 -8.84 9.00
C ARG A 282 -4.84 -7.98 9.36
N PHE A 283 -4.82 -6.70 9.01
CA PHE A 283 -5.95 -5.78 9.19
C PHE A 283 -7.20 -6.26 8.49
N TYR A 284 -7.14 -6.49 7.16
CA TYR A 284 -8.30 -6.93 6.40
C TYR A 284 -8.84 -8.28 6.86
N ARG A 285 -7.96 -9.22 7.20
CA ARG A 285 -8.38 -10.51 7.80
C ARG A 285 -9.08 -10.30 9.15
N ALA A 286 -8.56 -9.44 10.02
CA ALA A 286 -9.18 -9.13 11.30
C ALA A 286 -10.53 -8.41 11.13
N LEU A 287 -10.63 -7.50 10.18
CA LEU A 287 -11.84 -6.75 9.88
C LEU A 287 -12.95 -7.68 9.37
N PHE A 288 -12.67 -8.45 8.34
CA PHE A 288 -13.69 -9.27 7.69
C PHE A 288 -13.99 -10.61 8.38
N SER A 289 -13.17 -11.00 9.38
CA SER A 289 -13.50 -12.10 10.31
C SER A 289 -14.35 -11.67 11.51
N GLY A 290 -14.74 -10.38 11.59
CA GLY A 290 -15.58 -9.86 12.69
C GLY A 290 -14.81 -9.55 13.99
N ARG A 291 -13.46 -9.59 13.98
CA ARG A 291 -12.67 -9.26 15.19
C ARG A 291 -12.63 -7.77 15.51
N LEU A 292 -12.84 -6.91 14.51
CA LEU A 292 -12.79 -5.45 14.67
C LEU A 292 -14.18 -4.78 14.66
N LEU A 293 -15.17 -5.42 14.04
CA LEU A 293 -16.55 -4.95 13.97
C LEU A 293 -17.51 -6.06 14.41
N ALA A 294 -18.58 -5.69 15.11
CA ALA A 294 -19.68 -6.60 15.36
C ALA A 294 -20.41 -6.95 14.03
N PRO A 295 -21.15 -8.08 13.98
CA PRO A 295 -21.78 -8.54 12.74
C PRO A 295 -22.67 -7.50 12.05
N ALA A 296 -23.42 -6.71 12.81
CA ALA A 296 -24.30 -5.67 12.27
C ALA A 296 -23.49 -4.57 11.55
N GLN A 297 -22.43 -4.06 12.17
CA GLN A 297 -21.59 -3.01 11.59
C GLN A 297 -20.80 -3.53 10.39
N LEU A 298 -20.35 -4.79 10.44
CA LEU A 298 -19.69 -5.42 9.30
C LEU A 298 -20.65 -5.64 8.12
N ALA A 299 -21.90 -5.96 8.38
CA ALA A 299 -22.94 -6.03 7.37
C ALA A 299 -23.18 -4.66 6.71
N GLU A 300 -23.26 -3.58 7.51
CA GLU A 300 -23.37 -2.22 6.99
C GLU A 300 -22.15 -1.82 6.16
N MET A 301 -20.92 -2.15 6.59
CA MET A 301 -19.71 -1.90 5.80
C MET A 301 -19.77 -2.55 4.41
N ARG A 302 -20.40 -3.72 4.29
CA ARG A 302 -20.57 -4.48 3.05
C ARG A 302 -21.76 -4.06 2.19
N ARG A 303 -22.60 -3.15 2.64
CA ARG A 303 -23.70 -2.58 1.80
C ARG A 303 -23.10 -1.66 0.76
N THR A 304 -23.02 -2.14 -0.47
CA THR A 304 -22.29 -1.48 -1.54
C THR A 304 -23.18 -0.80 -2.56
N VAL A 305 -22.63 0.26 -3.17
CA VAL A 305 -23.16 0.89 -4.38
C VAL A 305 -22.22 0.59 -5.57
N PRO A 306 -22.69 0.63 -6.82
CA PRO A 306 -21.82 0.54 -7.98
C PRO A 306 -20.77 1.64 -8.00
N VAL A 307 -19.60 1.32 -8.52
CA VAL A 307 -18.54 2.31 -8.81
C VAL A 307 -18.58 2.58 -10.31
N ASP A 308 -18.95 3.80 -10.65
CA ASP A 308 -18.88 4.31 -12.03
C ASP A 308 -17.71 5.32 -12.08
N ALA A 309 -16.51 4.80 -12.23
CA ALA A 309 -15.29 5.61 -12.29
C ALA A 309 -14.33 5.03 -13.33
N GLU A 310 -13.69 5.93 -14.08
CA GLU A 310 -12.65 5.57 -15.04
C GLU A 310 -11.53 4.79 -14.34
N GLY A 311 -11.09 3.70 -14.94
CA GLY A 311 -10.03 2.83 -14.42
C GLY A 311 -10.45 1.85 -13.32
N ALA A 312 -11.71 1.87 -12.86
CA ALA A 312 -12.23 0.83 -11.98
C ALA A 312 -12.39 -0.50 -12.72
N ALA A 313 -12.00 -1.61 -12.09
CA ALA A 313 -12.27 -2.93 -12.66
C ALA A 313 -13.78 -3.13 -12.82
N PRO A 314 -14.25 -3.70 -13.98
CA PRO A 314 -15.66 -3.94 -14.21
C PRO A 314 -16.32 -4.70 -13.04
N GLY A 315 -17.48 -4.26 -12.61
CA GLY A 315 -18.22 -4.87 -11.50
C GLY A 315 -17.67 -4.55 -10.10
N THR A 316 -16.72 -3.62 -9.98
CA THR A 316 -16.30 -3.07 -8.68
C THR A 316 -17.48 -2.37 -8.00
N ARG A 317 -17.58 -2.52 -6.68
CA ARG A 317 -18.59 -1.86 -5.85
C ARG A 317 -17.92 -1.24 -4.62
N TYR A 318 -18.50 -0.17 -4.08
CA TYR A 318 -17.98 0.53 -2.90
C TYR A 318 -18.92 0.40 -1.71
N GLY A 319 -18.39 -0.04 -0.57
CA GLY A 319 -19.07 -0.11 0.71
C GLY A 319 -18.78 1.11 1.58
N LEU A 320 -18.63 0.92 2.89
CA LEU A 320 -18.22 1.99 3.81
C LEU A 320 -16.72 1.91 4.05
N GLY A 321 -15.94 2.62 3.22
CA GLY A 321 -14.47 2.65 3.31
C GLY A 321 -13.75 1.44 2.74
N VAL A 322 -14.46 0.57 2.04
CA VAL A 322 -13.90 -0.62 1.39
C VAL A 322 -14.50 -0.84 0.00
N GLN A 323 -13.75 -1.46 -0.86
CA GLN A 323 -14.17 -1.90 -2.18
C GLN A 323 -14.43 -3.41 -2.19
N SER A 324 -15.35 -3.84 -3.03
CA SER A 324 -15.57 -5.22 -3.40
C SER A 324 -15.25 -5.38 -4.87
N VAL A 325 -14.23 -6.17 -5.19
CA VAL A 325 -13.66 -6.31 -6.54
C VAL A 325 -13.79 -7.76 -7.00
N PRO A 326 -14.34 -8.03 -8.20
CA PRO A 326 -14.39 -9.38 -8.76
C PRO A 326 -13.01 -9.96 -9.03
N LEU A 327 -12.88 -11.27 -8.90
CA LEU A 327 -11.70 -12.04 -9.29
C LEU A 327 -11.96 -12.83 -10.58
N SER A 328 -10.94 -13.00 -11.42
CA SER A 328 -11.05 -13.77 -12.68
C SER A 328 -11.36 -15.24 -12.44
N CYS A 329 -10.94 -15.80 -11.31
CA CYS A 329 -11.21 -17.18 -10.91
C CYS A 329 -12.56 -17.36 -10.17
N GLY A 330 -13.40 -16.35 -10.18
CA GLY A 330 -14.68 -16.35 -9.47
C GLY A 330 -14.58 -15.81 -8.04
N GLY A 331 -15.71 -15.37 -7.51
CA GLY A 331 -15.77 -14.71 -6.22
C GLY A 331 -15.26 -13.26 -6.25
N ARG A 332 -14.93 -12.73 -5.08
CA ARG A 332 -14.54 -11.33 -4.89
C ARG A 332 -13.56 -11.20 -3.73
N TYR A 333 -12.71 -10.18 -3.78
CA TYR A 333 -12.00 -9.74 -2.58
C TYR A 333 -12.56 -8.41 -2.07
N TRP A 334 -12.34 -8.15 -0.80
CA TRP A 334 -12.68 -6.93 -0.09
C TRP A 334 -11.41 -6.25 0.38
N GLY A 335 -11.28 -4.98 0.11
CA GLY A 335 -10.12 -4.20 0.50
C GLY A 335 -10.23 -2.76 0.02
N HIS A 336 -9.10 -2.10 -0.15
CA HIS A 336 -9.03 -0.77 -0.73
C HIS A 336 -7.68 -0.61 -1.46
N GLY A 337 -7.66 0.15 -2.53
CA GLY A 337 -6.41 0.61 -3.13
C GLY A 337 -5.89 1.87 -2.45
N GLY A 338 -4.62 2.18 -2.63
CA GLY A 338 -4.03 3.42 -2.17
C GLY A 338 -3.04 3.97 -3.16
N ALA A 339 -3.04 5.29 -3.36
CA ALA A 339 -2.08 5.99 -4.20
C ALA A 339 -1.75 7.35 -3.59
N LEU A 340 -0.47 7.67 -3.58
CA LEU A 340 0.08 8.97 -3.23
C LEU A 340 1.46 9.11 -3.90
N PRO A 341 2.02 10.32 -4.05
CA PRO A 341 3.35 10.44 -4.61
C PRO A 341 4.34 9.52 -3.92
N GLY A 342 4.99 8.64 -4.69
CA GLY A 342 5.94 7.66 -4.18
C GLY A 342 5.42 6.23 -4.00
N PHE A 343 4.13 6.02 -3.79
CA PHE A 343 3.62 4.67 -3.50
C PHE A 343 2.22 4.43 -4.07
N SER A 344 1.98 3.20 -4.49
CA SER A 344 0.63 2.69 -4.77
C SER A 344 0.47 1.28 -4.21
N THR A 345 -0.67 1.02 -3.55
CA THR A 345 -0.97 -0.26 -2.90
C THR A 345 -2.27 -0.83 -3.44
N TYR A 346 -2.34 -2.15 -3.60
CA TYR A 346 -3.51 -2.86 -4.14
C TYR A 346 -3.71 -4.15 -3.36
N GLY A 347 -4.94 -4.48 -2.99
CA GLY A 347 -5.21 -5.76 -2.37
C GLY A 347 -6.37 -5.77 -1.37
N GLY A 348 -6.41 -6.83 -0.56
CA GLY A 348 -7.46 -7.08 0.41
C GLY A 348 -7.53 -8.54 0.84
N VAL A 349 -8.75 -9.03 1.10
CA VAL A 349 -9.02 -10.37 1.59
C VAL A 349 -10.25 -10.98 0.89
N THR A 350 -10.22 -12.29 0.64
CA THR A 350 -11.36 -13.08 0.18
C THR A 350 -12.13 -13.68 1.35
N SER A 351 -13.34 -14.18 1.09
CA SER A 351 -14.19 -14.80 2.12
C SER A 351 -13.59 -16.08 2.74
N ASP A 352 -12.72 -16.78 2.02
CA ASP A 352 -11.99 -17.96 2.50
C ASP A 352 -10.69 -17.62 3.24
N GLY A 353 -10.41 -16.31 3.46
CA GLY A 353 -9.29 -15.83 4.26
C GLY A 353 -7.96 -15.69 3.53
N ARG A 354 -7.89 -15.93 2.21
CA ARG A 354 -6.73 -15.52 1.41
C ARG A 354 -6.59 -14.02 1.48
N ALA A 355 -5.36 -13.52 1.64
CA ALA A 355 -5.11 -12.09 1.71
C ALA A 355 -3.88 -11.72 0.88
N VAL A 356 -3.99 -10.66 0.13
CA VAL A 356 -2.95 -10.17 -0.77
C VAL A 356 -2.86 -8.66 -0.63
N ASN A 357 -1.65 -8.15 -0.42
CA ASN A 357 -1.34 -6.75 -0.68
C ASN A 357 -0.06 -6.67 -1.50
N ILE A 358 -0.07 -5.81 -2.51
CA ILE A 358 1.03 -5.51 -3.42
C ILE A 358 1.25 -4.01 -3.42
N THR A 359 2.49 -3.59 -3.23
CA THR A 359 2.90 -2.19 -3.29
C THR A 359 3.91 -1.98 -4.40
N ALA A 360 3.69 -0.97 -5.24
CA ALA A 360 4.68 -0.42 -6.15
C ALA A 360 5.25 0.89 -5.56
N THR A 361 6.56 1.12 -5.71
CA THR A 361 7.23 2.32 -5.18
C THR A 361 7.10 3.52 -6.12
N ALA A 362 5.98 3.59 -6.81
CA ALA A 362 5.54 4.73 -7.63
C ALA A 362 4.01 4.69 -7.80
N VAL A 363 3.44 5.79 -8.30
CA VAL A 363 2.06 5.79 -8.82
C VAL A 363 2.13 5.50 -10.31
N PRO A 364 1.69 4.33 -10.77
CA PRO A 364 1.73 3.97 -12.17
C PRO A 364 0.69 4.75 -12.99
N ASP A 365 0.93 4.86 -14.30
CA ASP A 365 -0.07 5.29 -15.27
C ASP A 365 -1.21 4.25 -15.41
N GLY A 366 -2.21 4.54 -16.26
CA GLY A 366 -3.36 3.66 -16.44
C GLY A 366 -2.99 2.23 -16.85
N ARG A 367 -1.97 2.03 -17.69
CA ARG A 367 -1.47 0.70 -18.09
C ARG A 367 -0.74 0.01 -16.95
N GLY A 368 0.08 0.75 -16.22
CA GLY A 368 0.78 0.26 -15.03
C GLY A 368 -0.18 -0.11 -13.90
N ALA A 369 -1.24 0.69 -13.69
CA ALA A 369 -2.30 0.38 -12.71
C ALA A 369 -3.06 -0.92 -13.07
N ALA A 370 -3.38 -1.12 -14.35
CA ALA A 370 -3.99 -2.37 -14.81
C ALA A 370 -3.07 -3.59 -14.57
N ARG A 371 -1.76 -3.45 -14.74
CA ARG A 371 -0.78 -4.51 -14.43
C ARG A 371 -0.70 -4.82 -12.95
N ALA A 372 -0.71 -3.79 -12.09
CA ALA A 372 -0.73 -3.98 -10.64
C ALA A 372 -2.01 -4.70 -10.20
N ALA A 373 -3.17 -4.34 -10.76
CA ALA A 373 -4.43 -5.04 -10.52
C ALA A 373 -4.39 -6.50 -10.99
N ALA A 374 -3.81 -6.77 -12.18
CA ALA A 374 -3.62 -8.14 -12.68
C ALA A 374 -2.69 -8.97 -11.77
N ALA A 375 -1.66 -8.35 -11.17
CA ALA A 375 -0.79 -9.02 -10.21
C ALA A 375 -1.55 -9.45 -8.94
N VAL A 376 -2.49 -8.62 -8.47
CA VAL A 376 -3.37 -8.97 -7.34
C VAL A 376 -4.29 -10.14 -7.70
N ASP A 377 -4.91 -10.11 -8.87
CA ASP A 377 -5.77 -11.19 -9.35
C ASP A 377 -5.03 -12.52 -9.45
N VAL A 378 -3.84 -12.50 -10.08
CA VAL A 378 -2.93 -13.67 -10.14
C VAL A 378 -2.59 -14.18 -8.75
N ALA A 379 -2.34 -13.32 -7.76
CA ALA A 379 -1.97 -13.72 -6.42
C ALA A 379 -3.13 -14.33 -5.63
N PHE A 380 -4.37 -13.90 -5.88
CA PHE A 380 -5.57 -14.48 -5.27
C PHE A 380 -6.02 -15.77 -5.93
N CYS A 381 -5.86 -15.90 -7.24
CA CYS A 381 -6.41 -17.01 -8.03
C CYS A 381 -5.53 -18.28 -8.05
N ARG A 382 -4.67 -18.47 -7.07
CA ARG A 382 -3.71 -19.59 -6.98
C ARG A 382 -3.86 -20.42 -5.73
#